data_880875430ec3c7dcda2218081e8853fa
#
_entry.id   880875430ec3c7dcda2218081e8853fa
#
_cell.length_a   1.000
_cell.length_b   1.000
_cell.length_c   1.000
_cell.angle_alpha   90.00
_cell.angle_beta   90.00
_cell.angle_gamma   90.00
#
_symmetry.space_group_name_H-M   'P 1'
#
loop_
_entity.id
_entity.type
_entity.pdbx_description
1 polymer ?
#
loop_
_entity_poly.entity_id
_entity_poly.type
_entity_poly.pdbx_seq_one_letter_code
_entity_poly.pdbx_strand_id
1 'polypeptide(L)'
;STGLYKFLDRPAGKLSGGMKQKLSLCCALIHDPDLLILDEPTTGVDPLARAQFWDLIQRIRVDRPHMSVMVATAYMDEAQTFDWLVMMDAGKVLATGTPEELLGAVACSDLESAYIQLLPAEKKQNHQAIHIPPLQVDENEAYAIEAQDLTIRFGDFTAVDHVNFKIRRGEIFGFLGSNGCGKSTTMKILTGLLPATEGKAWLFGQEVNSGNIETRRKVGYMSQAFSLYTELTVLQNLVLHARLYHVPEGELDARVAAMMQRFELTEIQNALPDALPLGVRQRLSLAVALVHNPEILILDEPTSGVDPVSRDNFWHYLIQLSRQDKVTIFISTHFMNEAERCDRMSMMHAGKVLDSDAPATLVAKRQASSLEDAFIGYLLEAGAGTDVPANTVDTATASPQTHADTTPVSLDTDTAQMPQSPLQAAYRTNRFSLQRLLSYSWCEALDLKRDRIRAIMALLGSIILMLVMGYGISMDVEDLSYAVLDRDQSTLSSNYALSLSGSPYFIEKPMLHNEAEMDRRLQHGELALAIEIPPNFAQKTSSGQPVAVAAWIDGAMPSRAETVQGYVQAIHQTWLAEQIKAKTGASLGSAVTVETRYRYNPDVKSLPAMVPAVMP
;
A
#
# COMPACT_ATOMS: atom_id res chain seq x y z
N SER A 1 -31.77 3.47 5.56
CA SER A 1 -30.83 4.36 6.23
C SER A 1 -29.61 3.55 6.67
N THR A 2 -28.44 3.86 6.16
CA THR A 2 -27.19 3.10 6.40
C THR A 2 -26.51 3.40 7.74
N GLY A 3 -27.07 4.34 8.53
CA GLY A 3 -26.47 4.82 9.79
C GLY A 3 -25.22 5.70 9.64
N LEU A 4 -24.80 6.01 8.41
CA LEU A 4 -23.57 6.79 8.14
C LEU A 4 -23.74 8.31 8.30
N TYR A 5 -24.96 8.79 8.45
CA TYR A 5 -25.27 10.24 8.51
C TYR A 5 -24.51 10.99 9.61
N LYS A 6 -24.30 10.34 10.76
CA LYS A 6 -23.54 10.93 11.88
C LYS A 6 -22.05 11.10 11.60
N PHE A 7 -21.52 10.50 10.52
CA PHE A 7 -20.08 10.41 10.23
C PHE A 7 -19.69 11.08 8.91
N LEU A 8 -20.56 11.93 8.34
CA LEU A 8 -20.34 12.60 7.06
C LEU A 8 -19.05 13.44 7.02
N ASP A 9 -18.69 14.05 8.15
CA ASP A 9 -17.47 14.88 8.24
C ASP A 9 -16.20 14.06 8.51
N ARG A 10 -16.34 12.73 8.74
CA ARG A 10 -15.19 11.86 9.00
C ARG A 10 -14.56 11.40 7.69
N PRO A 11 -13.22 11.57 7.51
CA PRO A 11 -12.53 11.02 6.35
C PRO A 11 -12.76 9.50 6.21
N ALA A 12 -12.97 9.01 4.99
CA ALA A 12 -13.23 7.60 4.71
C ALA A 12 -12.14 6.65 5.27
N GLY A 13 -10.87 7.09 5.25
CA GLY A 13 -9.77 6.35 5.85
C GLY A 13 -9.89 6.10 7.36
N LYS A 14 -10.64 6.95 8.08
CA LYS A 14 -10.88 6.85 9.54
C LYS A 14 -12.18 6.12 9.91
N LEU A 15 -12.91 5.59 8.94
CA LEU A 15 -14.10 4.77 9.17
C LEU A 15 -13.67 3.35 9.58
N SER A 16 -14.51 2.67 10.40
CA SER A 16 -14.35 1.24 10.69
C SER A 16 -14.54 0.38 9.44
N GLY A 17 -14.10 -0.88 9.47
CA GLY A 17 -14.28 -1.82 8.35
C GLY A 17 -15.74 -1.91 7.88
N GLY A 18 -16.67 -2.19 8.78
CA GLY A 18 -18.10 -2.25 8.47
C GLY A 18 -18.69 -0.93 7.97
N MET A 19 -18.19 0.23 8.47
CA MET A 19 -18.62 1.54 7.95
C MET A 19 -18.10 1.80 6.54
N LYS A 20 -16.86 1.36 6.21
CA LYS A 20 -16.31 1.45 4.86
C LYS A 20 -17.11 0.58 3.89
N GLN A 21 -17.47 -0.63 4.29
CA GLN A 21 -18.33 -1.52 3.48
C GLN A 21 -19.71 -0.92 3.23
N LYS A 22 -20.36 -0.37 4.27
CA LYS A 22 -21.64 0.35 4.11
C LYS A 22 -21.49 1.57 3.18
N LEU A 23 -20.37 2.30 3.25
CA LEU A 23 -20.10 3.42 2.35
C LEU A 23 -19.88 2.95 0.91
N SER A 24 -19.10 1.89 0.70
CA SER A 24 -18.88 1.27 -0.61
C SER A 24 -20.20 0.82 -1.24
N LEU A 25 -21.05 0.15 -0.45
CA LEU A 25 -22.41 -0.23 -0.87
C LEU A 25 -23.25 0.99 -1.27
N CYS A 26 -23.22 2.08 -0.49
CA CYS A 26 -23.92 3.32 -0.84
C CYS A 26 -23.45 3.89 -2.18
N CYS A 27 -22.13 3.87 -2.42
CA CYS A 27 -21.55 4.34 -3.68
C CYS A 27 -21.99 3.47 -4.87
N ALA A 28 -22.02 2.14 -4.68
CA ALA A 28 -22.48 1.20 -5.70
C ALA A 28 -23.97 1.34 -6.04
N LEU A 29 -24.79 1.77 -5.08
CA LEU A 29 -26.24 1.94 -5.24
C LEU A 29 -26.65 3.33 -5.73
N ILE A 30 -25.72 4.29 -5.86
CA ILE A 30 -26.06 5.70 -6.17
C ILE A 30 -26.69 5.88 -7.56
N HIS A 31 -26.34 4.99 -8.49
CA HIS A 31 -26.83 5.02 -9.87
C HIS A 31 -28.02 4.08 -10.14
N ASP A 32 -28.60 3.51 -9.07
CA ASP A 32 -29.75 2.63 -9.10
C ASP A 32 -29.60 1.41 -10.04
N PRO A 33 -28.65 0.50 -9.75
CA PRO A 33 -28.33 -0.60 -10.64
C PRO A 33 -29.36 -1.70 -10.61
N ASP A 34 -29.61 -2.36 -11.75
CA ASP A 34 -30.42 -3.60 -11.85
C ASP A 34 -29.61 -4.84 -11.36
N LEU A 35 -28.28 -4.77 -11.43
CA LEU A 35 -27.36 -5.81 -10.97
C LEU A 35 -26.31 -5.21 -10.03
N LEU A 36 -26.28 -5.70 -8.80
CA LEU A 36 -25.28 -5.38 -7.80
C LEU A 36 -24.28 -6.55 -7.68
N ILE A 37 -23.00 -6.29 -7.94
CA ILE A 37 -21.92 -7.26 -7.80
C ILE A 37 -21.08 -6.90 -6.58
N LEU A 38 -20.93 -7.85 -5.66
CA LEU A 38 -20.17 -7.69 -4.42
C LEU A 38 -19.07 -8.75 -4.36
N ASP A 39 -17.83 -8.33 -4.22
CA ASP A 39 -16.67 -9.20 -4.10
C ASP A 39 -16.13 -9.14 -2.67
N GLU A 40 -16.25 -10.26 -1.94
CA GLU A 40 -15.85 -10.41 -0.53
C GLU A 40 -16.34 -9.24 0.37
N PRO A 41 -17.65 -8.86 0.34
CA PRO A 41 -18.11 -7.61 0.93
C PRO A 41 -18.01 -7.57 2.46
N THR A 42 -17.86 -8.71 3.12
CA THR A 42 -17.85 -8.85 4.58
C THR A 42 -16.50 -9.33 5.11
N THR A 43 -15.50 -9.50 4.24
CA THR A 43 -14.16 -9.93 4.65
C THR A 43 -13.53 -8.93 5.62
N GLY A 44 -13.08 -9.44 6.78
CA GLY A 44 -12.53 -8.63 7.85
C GLY A 44 -13.56 -7.74 8.58
N VAL A 45 -14.85 -8.01 8.45
CA VAL A 45 -15.93 -7.34 9.18
C VAL A 45 -16.34 -8.19 10.37
N ASP A 46 -16.55 -7.57 11.53
CA ASP A 46 -17.02 -8.27 12.73
C ASP A 46 -18.45 -8.82 12.56
N PRO A 47 -18.83 -9.88 13.31
CA PRO A 47 -20.11 -10.58 13.13
C PRO A 47 -21.35 -9.67 13.24
N LEU A 48 -21.37 -8.74 14.19
CA LEU A 48 -22.51 -7.82 14.33
C LEU A 48 -22.64 -6.89 13.12
N ALA A 49 -21.54 -6.30 12.67
CA ALA A 49 -21.53 -5.44 11.49
C ALA A 49 -21.86 -6.23 10.20
N ARG A 50 -21.46 -7.52 10.14
CA ARG A 50 -21.79 -8.46 9.07
C ARG A 50 -23.29 -8.72 9.01
N ALA A 51 -23.89 -9.09 10.14
CA ALA A 51 -25.34 -9.30 10.23
C ALA A 51 -26.13 -8.05 9.81
N GLN A 52 -25.70 -6.87 10.29
CA GLN A 52 -26.31 -5.59 9.89
C GLN A 52 -26.13 -5.27 8.39
N PHE A 53 -25.03 -5.69 7.78
CA PHE A 53 -24.80 -5.51 6.35
C PHE A 53 -25.78 -6.35 5.52
N TRP A 54 -25.96 -7.62 5.87
CA TRP A 54 -26.88 -8.51 5.17
C TRP A 54 -28.34 -8.11 5.40
N ASP A 55 -28.71 -7.68 6.60
CA ASP A 55 -30.05 -7.12 6.86
C ASP A 55 -30.31 -5.87 6.00
N LEU A 56 -29.30 -5.00 5.83
CA LEU A 56 -29.41 -3.85 4.93
C LEU A 56 -29.62 -4.28 3.47
N ILE A 57 -28.86 -5.28 2.98
CA ILE A 57 -29.06 -5.83 1.61
C ILE A 57 -30.47 -6.38 1.45
N GLN A 58 -30.98 -7.13 2.41
CA GLN A 58 -32.34 -7.67 2.36
C GLN A 58 -33.41 -6.56 2.29
N ARG A 59 -33.27 -5.52 3.11
CA ARG A 59 -34.19 -4.35 3.04
C ARG A 59 -34.14 -3.67 1.67
N ILE A 60 -32.94 -3.50 1.10
CA ILE A 60 -32.81 -2.92 -0.24
C ILE A 60 -33.46 -3.79 -1.30
N ARG A 61 -33.34 -5.14 -1.22
CA ARG A 61 -34.00 -6.07 -2.14
C ARG A 61 -35.53 -5.99 -2.04
N VAL A 62 -36.09 -5.79 -0.83
CA VAL A 62 -37.51 -5.58 -0.64
C VAL A 62 -37.97 -4.28 -1.29
N ASP A 63 -37.22 -3.20 -1.13
CA ASP A 63 -37.53 -1.90 -1.75
C ASP A 63 -37.33 -1.92 -3.28
N ARG A 64 -36.48 -2.85 -3.80
CA ARG A 64 -36.08 -2.97 -5.21
C ARG A 64 -36.17 -4.42 -5.70
N PRO A 65 -37.36 -4.95 -5.92
CA PRO A 65 -37.59 -6.38 -6.24
C PRO A 65 -36.97 -6.82 -7.59
N HIS A 66 -36.64 -5.88 -8.48
CA HIS A 66 -36.00 -6.18 -9.76
C HIS A 66 -34.47 -6.22 -9.70
N MET A 67 -33.88 -5.80 -8.58
CA MET A 67 -32.41 -5.79 -8.42
C MET A 67 -31.89 -7.19 -8.10
N SER A 68 -31.02 -7.70 -8.95
CA SER A 68 -30.28 -8.93 -8.71
C SER A 68 -28.98 -8.62 -7.94
N VAL A 69 -28.61 -9.47 -6.99
CA VAL A 69 -27.38 -9.35 -6.20
C VAL A 69 -26.53 -10.58 -6.45
N MET A 70 -25.32 -10.39 -6.97
CA MET A 70 -24.30 -11.42 -7.14
C MET A 70 -23.19 -11.19 -6.11
N VAL A 71 -22.87 -12.23 -5.34
CA VAL A 71 -21.89 -12.14 -4.26
C VAL A 71 -20.81 -13.19 -4.48
N ALA A 72 -19.55 -12.79 -4.47
CA ALA A 72 -18.43 -13.71 -4.27
C ALA A 72 -18.05 -13.69 -2.78
N THR A 73 -17.99 -14.85 -2.15
CA THR A 73 -17.63 -14.98 -0.73
C THR A 73 -16.93 -16.31 -0.46
N ALA A 74 -15.99 -16.30 0.47
CA ALA A 74 -15.40 -17.50 1.06
C ALA A 74 -16.12 -17.94 2.35
N TYR A 75 -17.11 -17.16 2.83
CA TYR A 75 -17.86 -17.44 4.05
C TYR A 75 -19.05 -18.36 3.74
N MET A 76 -18.91 -19.64 4.06
CA MET A 76 -19.95 -20.64 3.80
C MET A 76 -21.21 -20.42 4.64
N ASP A 77 -21.08 -19.86 5.85
CA ASP A 77 -22.20 -19.53 6.72
C ASP A 77 -23.12 -18.45 6.10
N GLU A 78 -22.53 -17.45 5.43
CA GLU A 78 -23.30 -16.44 4.68
C GLU A 78 -23.98 -17.06 3.47
N ALA A 79 -23.26 -17.92 2.75
CA ALA A 79 -23.74 -18.56 1.55
C ALA A 79 -25.01 -19.40 1.81
N GLN A 80 -25.17 -19.95 3.02
CA GLN A 80 -26.39 -20.68 3.42
C GLN A 80 -27.67 -19.83 3.33
N THR A 81 -27.54 -18.52 3.40
CA THR A 81 -28.68 -17.59 3.34
C THR A 81 -29.02 -17.10 1.94
N PHE A 82 -28.26 -17.51 0.91
CA PHE A 82 -28.44 -17.04 -0.46
C PHE A 82 -29.44 -17.92 -1.21
N ASP A 83 -30.13 -17.34 -2.20
CA ASP A 83 -31.13 -18.04 -2.97
C ASP A 83 -30.57 -19.13 -3.89
N TRP A 84 -29.36 -18.90 -4.43
CA TRP A 84 -28.68 -19.79 -5.39
C TRP A 84 -27.16 -19.69 -5.24
N LEU A 85 -26.49 -20.83 -5.30
CA LEU A 85 -25.05 -20.94 -5.15
C LEU A 85 -24.38 -21.49 -6.41
N VAL A 86 -23.16 -20.99 -6.66
CA VAL A 86 -22.23 -21.54 -7.64
C VAL A 86 -20.93 -21.83 -6.90
N MET A 87 -20.64 -23.10 -6.62
CA MET A 87 -19.38 -23.51 -5.99
C MET A 87 -18.28 -23.60 -7.05
N MET A 88 -17.15 -22.94 -6.81
CA MET A 88 -16.04 -22.85 -7.76
C MET A 88 -14.72 -23.23 -7.13
N ASP A 89 -13.84 -23.86 -7.93
CA ASP A 89 -12.45 -24.11 -7.58
C ASP A 89 -11.57 -24.03 -8.82
N ALA A 90 -10.41 -23.39 -8.71
CA ALA A 90 -9.42 -23.23 -9.78
C ALA A 90 -10.03 -22.80 -11.13
N GLY A 91 -10.97 -21.86 -11.11
CA GLY A 91 -11.66 -21.31 -12.29
C GLY A 91 -12.70 -22.24 -12.90
N LYS A 92 -13.04 -23.37 -12.25
CA LYS A 92 -14.06 -24.33 -12.72
C LYS A 92 -15.25 -24.34 -11.75
N VAL A 93 -16.44 -24.48 -12.32
CA VAL A 93 -17.66 -24.70 -11.54
C VAL A 93 -17.69 -26.16 -11.09
N LEU A 94 -17.83 -26.38 -9.78
CA LEU A 94 -17.92 -27.71 -9.17
C LEU A 94 -19.38 -28.17 -9.12
N ALA A 95 -20.27 -27.29 -8.64
CA ALA A 95 -21.70 -27.56 -8.51
C ALA A 95 -22.48 -26.26 -8.49
N THR A 96 -23.79 -26.33 -8.83
CA THR A 96 -24.72 -25.20 -8.75
C THR A 96 -26.04 -25.70 -8.20
N GLY A 97 -26.74 -24.90 -7.42
CA GLY A 97 -28.05 -25.22 -6.86
C GLY A 97 -28.39 -24.33 -5.66
N THR A 98 -29.55 -24.59 -5.06
CA THR A 98 -29.87 -24.00 -3.76
C THR A 98 -29.00 -24.62 -2.67
N PRO A 99 -28.80 -23.94 -1.53
CA PRO A 99 -28.04 -24.52 -0.40
C PRO A 99 -28.53 -25.94 -0.03
N GLU A 100 -29.84 -26.14 0.04
CA GLU A 100 -30.47 -27.42 0.39
C GLU A 100 -30.20 -28.52 -0.65
N GLU A 101 -30.27 -28.20 -1.95
CA GLU A 101 -29.92 -29.13 -3.02
C GLU A 101 -28.47 -29.56 -2.97
N LEU A 102 -27.56 -28.62 -2.70
CA LEU A 102 -26.11 -28.90 -2.61
C LEU A 102 -25.78 -29.76 -1.39
N LEU A 103 -26.37 -29.47 -0.24
CA LEU A 103 -26.22 -30.30 0.97
C LEU A 103 -26.79 -31.72 0.77
N GLY A 104 -27.97 -31.81 0.12
CA GLY A 104 -28.62 -33.09 -0.17
C GLY A 104 -27.83 -33.96 -1.17
N ALA A 105 -27.18 -33.34 -2.17
CA ALA A 105 -26.39 -34.04 -3.18
C ALA A 105 -25.18 -34.79 -2.62
N VAL A 106 -24.60 -34.31 -1.54
CA VAL A 106 -23.40 -34.89 -0.91
C VAL A 106 -23.67 -35.43 0.50
N ALA A 107 -24.93 -35.39 0.97
CA ALA A 107 -25.34 -35.84 2.31
C ALA A 107 -24.53 -35.21 3.46
N CYS A 108 -24.25 -33.92 3.37
CA CYS A 108 -23.53 -33.16 4.39
C CYS A 108 -24.48 -32.30 5.23
N SER A 109 -24.04 -31.96 6.46
CA SER A 109 -24.79 -31.09 7.38
C SER A 109 -24.54 -29.60 7.15
N ASP A 110 -23.40 -29.23 6.52
CA ASP A 110 -22.98 -27.86 6.32
C ASP A 110 -22.32 -27.68 4.95
N LEU A 111 -22.32 -26.43 4.45
CA LEU A 111 -21.80 -26.10 3.11
C LEU A 111 -20.29 -26.20 3.02
N GLU A 112 -19.54 -26.02 4.13
CA GLU A 112 -18.08 -26.16 4.14
C GLU A 112 -17.69 -27.62 3.86
N SER A 113 -18.31 -28.55 4.56
CA SER A 113 -18.16 -29.99 4.33
C SER A 113 -18.61 -30.39 2.91
N ALA A 114 -19.74 -29.82 2.43
CA ALA A 114 -20.23 -30.08 1.07
C ALA A 114 -19.24 -29.59 0.02
N TYR A 115 -18.68 -28.40 0.16
CA TYR A 115 -17.65 -27.84 -0.73
C TYR A 115 -16.42 -28.75 -0.78
N ILE A 116 -15.90 -29.17 0.38
CA ILE A 116 -14.74 -30.07 0.47
C ILE A 116 -15.02 -31.41 -0.23
N GLN A 117 -16.24 -31.95 -0.08
CA GLN A 117 -16.61 -33.19 -0.76
C GLN A 117 -16.76 -33.06 -2.28
N LEU A 118 -17.05 -31.88 -2.79
CA LEU A 118 -17.15 -31.59 -4.23
C LEU A 118 -15.80 -31.31 -4.89
N LEU A 119 -14.73 -31.06 -4.11
CA LEU A 119 -13.40 -30.81 -4.64
C LEU A 119 -12.85 -32.05 -5.40
N PRO A 120 -11.91 -31.84 -6.37
CA PRO A 120 -11.20 -32.93 -7.03
C PRO A 120 -10.48 -33.88 -6.05
N ALA A 121 -10.38 -35.16 -6.41
CA ALA A 121 -9.79 -36.20 -5.56
C ALA A 121 -8.38 -35.87 -5.07
N GLU A 122 -7.57 -35.17 -5.90
CA GLU A 122 -6.21 -34.74 -5.59
C GLU A 122 -6.15 -33.79 -4.40
N LYS A 123 -7.13 -32.88 -4.30
CA LYS A 123 -7.23 -31.91 -3.19
C LYS A 123 -7.86 -32.54 -1.93
N LYS A 124 -8.74 -33.54 -2.11
CA LYS A 124 -9.35 -34.28 -1.00
C LYS A 124 -8.37 -35.14 -0.25
N GLN A 125 -7.37 -35.74 -0.93
CA GLN A 125 -6.38 -36.63 -0.30
C GLN A 125 -5.58 -35.94 0.81
N ASN A 126 -5.45 -34.64 0.75
CA ASN A 126 -4.74 -33.83 1.75
C ASN A 126 -5.66 -33.27 2.85
N HIS A 127 -6.97 -33.52 2.77
CA HIS A 127 -7.91 -33.06 3.80
C HIS A 127 -8.19 -34.18 4.80
N GLN A 128 -7.85 -33.94 6.08
CA GLN A 128 -8.20 -34.77 7.19
C GLN A 128 -9.21 -34.02 8.07
N ALA A 129 -10.27 -34.72 8.49
CA ALA A 129 -11.20 -34.14 9.46
C ALA A 129 -10.47 -33.71 10.71
N ILE A 130 -10.72 -32.51 11.17
CA ILE A 130 -10.07 -31.97 12.36
C ILE A 130 -10.63 -32.67 13.58
N HIS A 131 -9.74 -33.34 14.30
CA HIS A 131 -10.02 -33.89 15.64
C HIS A 131 -9.12 -33.18 16.65
N ILE A 132 -9.72 -32.54 17.64
CA ILE A 132 -9.00 -31.81 18.69
C ILE A 132 -8.98 -32.65 19.93
N PRO A 133 -7.84 -33.30 20.25
CA PRO A 133 -7.71 -34.03 21.50
C PRO A 133 -7.86 -33.09 22.70
N PRO A 134 -8.50 -33.52 23.81
CA PRO A 134 -8.62 -32.70 24.99
C PRO A 134 -7.23 -32.32 25.54
N LEU A 135 -7.11 -31.08 26.02
CA LEU A 135 -5.89 -30.60 26.66
C LEU A 135 -5.65 -31.37 27.96
N GLN A 136 -4.47 -31.97 28.12
CA GLN A 136 -4.04 -32.56 29.39
C GLN A 136 -3.52 -31.43 30.29
N VAL A 137 -4.28 -31.11 31.32
CA VAL A 137 -3.98 -30.01 32.25
C VAL A 137 -3.29 -30.55 33.47
N ASP A 138 -2.11 -30.03 33.79
CA ASP A 138 -1.51 -30.18 35.13
C ASP A 138 -1.90 -28.94 35.97
N GLU A 139 -2.71 -29.15 37.00
CA GLU A 139 -3.20 -28.05 37.86
C GLU A 139 -2.08 -27.37 38.67
N ASN A 140 -0.91 -28.00 38.80
CA ASN A 140 0.23 -27.45 39.53
C ASN A 140 1.18 -26.65 38.63
N GLU A 141 0.98 -26.64 37.32
CA GLU A 141 1.84 -25.95 36.38
C GLU A 141 1.50 -24.44 36.31
N ALA A 142 2.54 -23.59 36.32
CA ALA A 142 2.36 -22.14 36.20
C ALA A 142 1.72 -21.76 34.86
N TYR A 143 0.89 -20.74 34.86
CA TYR A 143 0.30 -20.21 33.63
C TYR A 143 1.38 -19.76 32.63
N ALA A 144 1.15 -20.03 31.34
CA ALA A 144 2.04 -19.58 30.28
C ALA A 144 1.91 -18.07 30.06
N ILE A 145 0.66 -17.57 30.10
CA ILE A 145 0.36 -16.14 29.95
C ILE A 145 -0.61 -15.74 31.06
N GLU A 146 -0.32 -14.64 31.74
CA GLU A 146 -1.21 -14.02 32.70
C GLU A 146 -1.28 -12.51 32.46
N ALA A 147 -2.48 -11.95 32.45
CA ALA A 147 -2.72 -10.52 32.36
C ALA A 147 -3.63 -10.10 33.52
N GLN A 148 -3.25 -9.03 34.22
CA GLN A 148 -4.00 -8.49 35.35
C GLN A 148 -4.19 -6.98 35.18
N ASP A 149 -5.46 -6.56 35.14
CA ASP A 149 -5.91 -5.16 34.99
C ASP A 149 -5.20 -4.41 33.86
N LEU A 150 -4.92 -5.13 32.78
CA LEU A 150 -4.13 -4.63 31.67
C LEU A 150 -4.85 -3.49 30.97
N THR A 151 -4.24 -2.31 30.97
CA THR A 151 -4.82 -1.10 30.40
C THR A 151 -3.80 -0.36 29.52
N ILE A 152 -4.24 0.12 28.37
CA ILE A 152 -3.44 1.00 27.52
C ILE A 152 -4.28 2.17 26.99
N ARG A 153 -3.71 3.37 27.11
CA ARG A 153 -4.31 4.62 26.66
C ARG A 153 -3.41 5.31 25.65
N PHE A 154 -4.03 5.86 24.61
CA PHE A 154 -3.39 6.71 23.60
C PHE A 154 -4.03 8.10 23.68
N GLY A 155 -3.46 9.00 24.48
CA GLY A 155 -4.10 10.25 24.84
C GLY A 155 -5.43 9.99 25.55
N ASP A 156 -6.52 10.54 25.05
CA ASP A 156 -7.87 10.37 25.63
C ASP A 156 -8.56 9.05 25.23
N PHE A 157 -7.94 8.28 24.31
CA PHE A 157 -8.51 7.03 23.82
C PHE A 157 -7.96 5.84 24.61
N THR A 158 -8.85 5.07 25.25
CA THR A 158 -8.50 3.82 25.92
C THR A 158 -8.72 2.65 24.96
N ALA A 159 -7.63 2.03 24.52
CA ALA A 159 -7.67 0.91 23.57
C ALA A 159 -7.88 -0.46 24.24
N VAL A 160 -7.38 -0.62 25.46
CA VAL A 160 -7.55 -1.81 26.33
C VAL A 160 -7.85 -1.31 27.72
N ASP A 161 -8.88 -1.82 28.38
CA ASP A 161 -9.44 -1.30 29.63
C ASP A 161 -9.63 -2.45 30.63
N HIS A 162 -8.74 -2.57 31.62
CA HIS A 162 -8.75 -3.50 32.74
C HIS A 162 -8.94 -4.98 32.30
N VAL A 163 -8.21 -5.40 31.28
CA VAL A 163 -8.32 -6.77 30.73
C VAL A 163 -7.59 -7.77 31.63
N ASN A 164 -8.31 -8.85 31.96
CA ASN A 164 -7.83 -9.92 32.82
C ASN A 164 -8.02 -11.27 32.13
N PHE A 165 -6.97 -12.08 32.03
CA PHE A 165 -7.04 -13.47 31.57
C PHE A 165 -5.83 -14.29 32.01
N LYS A 166 -5.98 -15.62 31.99
CA LYS A 166 -4.92 -16.57 32.31
C LYS A 166 -4.97 -17.72 31.29
N ILE A 167 -3.83 -18.04 30.70
CA ILE A 167 -3.70 -19.10 29.69
C ILE A 167 -2.75 -20.17 30.21
N ARG A 168 -3.17 -21.42 30.13
CA ARG A 168 -2.38 -22.58 30.58
C ARG A 168 -1.34 -22.96 29.54
N ARG A 169 -0.34 -23.75 29.92
CA ARG A 169 0.65 -24.24 28.97
C ARG A 169 0.03 -25.22 27.98
N GLY A 170 0.42 -25.12 26.71
CA GLY A 170 -0.11 -25.96 25.65
C GLY A 170 -1.57 -25.67 25.28
N GLU A 171 -2.22 -24.67 25.88
CA GLU A 171 -3.60 -24.29 25.59
C GLU A 171 -3.69 -23.54 24.26
N ILE A 172 -4.72 -23.80 23.46
CA ILE A 172 -5.13 -22.97 22.34
C ILE A 172 -6.20 -22.01 22.84
N PHE A 173 -5.83 -20.75 23.03
CA PHE A 173 -6.70 -19.73 23.58
C PHE A 173 -7.13 -18.74 22.51
N GLY A 174 -8.44 -18.64 22.30
CA GLY A 174 -9.05 -17.75 21.32
C GLY A 174 -9.31 -16.34 21.87
N PHE A 175 -9.12 -15.33 21.06
CA PHE A 175 -9.45 -13.95 21.38
C PHE A 175 -10.40 -13.41 20.32
N LEU A 176 -11.70 -13.50 20.61
CA LEU A 176 -12.77 -13.11 19.71
C LEU A 176 -13.22 -11.69 20.02
N GLY A 177 -13.42 -10.87 19.01
CA GLY A 177 -13.92 -9.52 19.24
C GLY A 177 -14.12 -8.71 17.97
N SER A 178 -14.92 -7.65 18.09
CA SER A 178 -15.15 -6.70 17.00
C SER A 178 -13.86 -6.01 16.54
N ASN A 179 -13.86 -5.50 15.32
CA ASN A 179 -12.71 -4.77 14.80
C ASN A 179 -12.45 -3.49 15.61
N GLY A 180 -11.17 -3.28 15.95
CA GLY A 180 -10.76 -2.13 16.75
C GLY A 180 -11.07 -2.26 18.25
N CYS A 181 -11.53 -3.44 18.74
CA CYS A 181 -11.80 -3.65 20.16
C CYS A 181 -10.55 -3.82 21.05
N GLY A 182 -9.32 -3.80 20.47
CA GLY A 182 -8.08 -3.87 21.24
C GLY A 182 -7.31 -5.18 21.15
N LYS A 183 -7.76 -6.20 20.35
CA LYS A 183 -7.08 -7.52 20.21
C LYS A 183 -5.61 -7.40 19.87
N SER A 184 -5.28 -6.81 18.72
CA SER A 184 -3.89 -6.63 18.28
C SER A 184 -3.07 -5.76 19.24
N THR A 185 -3.71 -4.80 19.94
CA THR A 185 -3.06 -3.97 20.95
C THR A 185 -2.67 -4.81 22.16
N THR A 186 -3.58 -5.68 22.66
CA THR A 186 -3.30 -6.63 23.74
C THR A 186 -2.14 -7.58 23.35
N MET A 187 -2.15 -8.12 22.13
CA MET A 187 -1.07 -8.98 21.63
C MET A 187 0.28 -8.26 21.60
N LYS A 188 0.31 -6.98 21.19
CA LYS A 188 1.54 -6.16 21.19
C LYS A 188 2.06 -5.90 22.61
N ILE A 189 1.20 -5.82 23.61
CA ILE A 189 1.64 -5.74 25.01
C ILE A 189 2.26 -7.07 25.45
N LEU A 190 1.63 -8.20 25.16
CA LEU A 190 2.14 -9.53 25.50
C LEU A 190 3.48 -9.84 24.82
N THR A 191 3.70 -9.34 23.61
CA THR A 191 4.99 -9.47 22.93
C THR A 191 6.04 -8.48 23.42
N GLY A 192 5.71 -7.57 24.35
CA GLY A 192 6.58 -6.51 24.82
C GLY A 192 6.89 -5.43 23.79
N LEU A 193 6.11 -5.34 22.71
CA LEU A 193 6.24 -4.29 21.69
C LEU A 193 5.62 -2.96 22.13
N LEU A 194 4.62 -3.02 23.02
CA LEU A 194 3.97 -1.86 23.62
C LEU A 194 3.99 -1.99 25.15
N PRO A 195 4.39 -0.94 25.89
CA PRO A 195 4.25 -0.94 27.33
C PRO A 195 2.77 -0.73 27.71
N ALA A 196 2.30 -1.42 28.74
CA ALA A 196 1.01 -1.14 29.35
C ALA A 196 1.04 0.23 30.06
N THR A 197 -0.10 0.93 30.07
CA THR A 197 -0.24 2.18 30.85
C THR A 197 -0.51 1.86 32.32
N GLU A 198 -1.35 0.84 32.59
CA GLU A 198 -1.68 0.33 33.92
C GLU A 198 -1.79 -1.21 33.85
N GLY A 199 -1.71 -1.86 35.00
CA GLY A 199 -1.74 -3.30 35.08
C GLY A 199 -0.44 -3.97 34.66
N LYS A 200 -0.43 -5.30 34.64
CA LYS A 200 0.76 -6.10 34.34
C LYS A 200 0.43 -7.34 33.54
N ALA A 201 1.40 -7.82 32.79
CA ALA A 201 1.34 -9.12 32.12
C ALA A 201 2.58 -9.94 32.46
N TRP A 202 2.42 -11.26 32.53
CA TRP A 202 3.51 -12.20 32.79
C TRP A 202 3.50 -13.29 31.72
N LEU A 203 4.70 -13.70 31.32
CA LEU A 203 4.95 -14.89 30.53
C LEU A 203 5.78 -15.85 31.37
N PHE A 204 5.25 -17.04 31.60
CA PHE A 204 5.87 -18.04 32.50
C PHE A 204 6.28 -17.48 33.87
N GLY A 205 5.45 -16.64 34.45
CA GLY A 205 5.71 -15.98 35.74
C GLY A 205 6.72 -14.82 35.69
N GLN A 206 7.30 -14.50 34.53
CA GLN A 206 8.19 -13.36 34.34
C GLN A 206 7.40 -12.17 33.82
N GLU A 207 7.50 -11.02 34.47
CA GLU A 207 6.81 -9.79 34.04
C GLU A 207 7.30 -9.35 32.64
N VAL A 208 6.34 -9.08 31.76
CA VAL A 208 6.61 -8.58 30.40
C VAL A 208 7.10 -7.13 30.49
N ASN A 209 8.35 -6.91 30.14
CA ASN A 209 8.93 -5.58 30.05
C ASN A 209 9.51 -5.36 28.64
N SER A 210 9.26 -4.18 28.08
CA SER A 210 9.76 -3.81 26.74
C SER A 210 11.28 -3.88 26.58
N GLY A 211 12.03 -3.85 27.69
CA GLY A 211 13.49 -3.99 27.71
C GLY A 211 14.01 -5.44 27.79
N ASN A 212 13.16 -6.45 28.09
CA ASN A 212 13.60 -7.82 28.28
C ASN A 212 13.58 -8.62 26.98
N ILE A 213 14.73 -8.78 26.35
CA ILE A 213 14.90 -9.54 25.09
C ILE A 213 14.69 -11.05 25.31
N GLU A 214 15.07 -11.58 26.48
CA GLU A 214 14.95 -13.01 26.78
C GLU A 214 13.50 -13.48 26.78
N THR A 215 12.58 -12.67 27.31
CA THR A 215 11.15 -12.97 27.31
C THR A 215 10.59 -12.98 25.87
N ARG A 216 11.08 -12.07 25.00
CA ARG A 216 10.67 -12.02 23.59
C ARG A 216 11.13 -13.22 22.77
N ARG A 217 12.29 -13.80 23.09
CA ARG A 217 12.81 -14.99 22.42
C ARG A 217 11.93 -16.22 22.62
N LYS A 218 11.11 -16.23 23.67
CA LYS A 218 10.18 -17.32 23.94
C LYS A 218 8.86 -17.20 23.18
N VAL A 219 8.64 -16.10 22.46
CA VAL A 219 7.40 -15.80 21.77
C VAL A 219 7.62 -15.76 20.26
N GLY A 220 6.88 -16.58 19.54
CA GLY A 220 6.66 -16.47 18.11
C GLY A 220 5.47 -15.56 17.84
N TYR A 221 5.57 -14.66 16.89
CA TYR A 221 4.50 -13.73 16.53
C TYR A 221 4.22 -13.75 15.03
N MET A 222 2.95 -13.89 14.68
CA MET A 222 2.47 -13.80 13.31
C MET A 222 1.42 -12.68 13.23
N SER A 223 1.69 -11.64 12.46
CA SER A 223 0.79 -10.51 12.26
C SER A 223 -0.27 -10.79 11.21
N GLN A 224 -1.40 -10.08 11.27
CA GLN A 224 -2.49 -10.17 10.30
C GLN A 224 -2.03 -9.87 8.87
N ALA A 225 -1.25 -8.79 8.68
CA ALA A 225 -0.66 -8.48 7.39
C ALA A 225 0.58 -9.35 7.15
N PHE A 226 0.77 -9.80 5.91
CA PHE A 226 1.98 -10.50 5.52
C PHE A 226 3.20 -9.59 5.77
N SER A 227 4.08 -9.98 6.68
CA SER A 227 5.19 -9.15 7.18
C SER A 227 6.57 -9.65 6.78
N LEU A 228 6.64 -10.70 5.95
CA LEU A 228 7.90 -11.22 5.45
C LEU A 228 8.39 -10.43 4.25
N TYR A 229 9.69 -10.52 3.96
CA TYR A 229 10.32 -9.82 2.84
C TYR A 229 9.93 -10.47 1.52
N THR A 230 9.20 -9.74 0.69
CA THR A 230 8.73 -10.23 -0.62
C THR A 230 9.84 -10.36 -1.65
N GLU A 231 10.95 -9.64 -1.47
CA GLU A 231 12.15 -9.69 -2.30
C GLU A 231 13.05 -10.89 -1.99
N LEU A 232 12.83 -11.56 -0.86
CA LEU A 232 13.59 -12.73 -0.44
C LEU A 232 12.81 -14.01 -0.74
N THR A 233 13.52 -15.07 -1.12
CA THR A 233 12.92 -16.38 -1.32
C THR A 233 12.39 -16.98 0.00
N VAL A 234 11.62 -18.05 -0.08
CA VAL A 234 11.14 -18.81 1.08
C VAL A 234 12.30 -19.19 2.01
N LEU A 235 13.37 -19.79 1.44
CA LEU A 235 14.56 -20.17 2.20
C LEU A 235 15.26 -18.97 2.82
N GLN A 236 15.44 -17.90 2.06
CA GLN A 236 16.12 -16.69 2.54
C GLN A 236 15.35 -16.02 3.68
N ASN A 237 14.02 -16.00 3.63
CA ASN A 237 13.19 -15.50 4.74
C ASN A 237 13.40 -16.31 6.02
N LEU A 238 13.40 -17.65 5.94
CA LEU A 238 13.65 -18.52 7.10
C LEU A 238 15.05 -18.31 7.68
N VAL A 239 16.08 -18.28 6.83
CA VAL A 239 17.48 -18.06 7.27
C VAL A 239 17.63 -16.69 7.92
N LEU A 240 17.08 -15.64 7.32
CA LEU A 240 17.13 -14.28 7.87
C LEU A 240 16.51 -14.22 9.26
N HIS A 241 15.29 -14.75 9.42
CA HIS A 241 14.60 -14.71 10.70
C HIS A 241 15.26 -15.61 11.76
N ALA A 242 15.80 -16.77 11.36
CA ALA A 242 16.59 -17.60 12.29
C ALA A 242 17.80 -16.83 12.85
N ARG A 243 18.48 -16.06 12.01
CA ARG A 243 19.59 -15.18 12.45
C ARG A 243 19.11 -14.02 13.31
N LEU A 244 17.99 -13.36 12.95
CA LEU A 244 17.41 -12.26 13.74
C LEU A 244 17.00 -12.72 15.15
N TYR A 245 16.51 -13.96 15.28
CA TYR A 245 16.20 -14.56 16.57
C TYR A 245 17.41 -15.20 17.26
N HIS A 246 18.63 -15.03 16.71
CA HIS A 246 19.89 -15.54 17.25
C HIS A 246 19.91 -17.06 17.44
N VAL A 247 19.36 -17.81 16.49
CA VAL A 247 19.57 -19.27 16.43
C VAL A 247 21.06 -19.52 16.24
N PRO A 248 21.69 -20.42 17.06
CA PRO A 248 23.12 -20.69 16.93
C PRO A 248 23.49 -21.15 15.50
N GLU A 249 24.60 -20.62 14.96
CA GLU A 249 25.04 -20.94 13.58
C GLU A 249 25.18 -22.46 13.35
N GLY A 250 25.60 -23.22 14.35
CA GLY A 250 25.73 -24.68 14.26
C GLY A 250 24.38 -25.45 14.16
N GLU A 251 23.27 -24.82 14.55
CA GLU A 251 21.92 -25.39 14.50
C GLU A 251 21.09 -24.81 13.35
N LEU A 252 21.52 -23.70 12.75
CA LEU A 252 20.74 -22.91 11.83
C LEU A 252 20.24 -23.72 10.64
N ASP A 253 21.13 -24.43 9.93
CA ASP A 253 20.78 -25.18 8.74
C ASP A 253 19.83 -26.34 9.08
N ALA A 254 20.08 -27.06 10.18
CA ALA A 254 19.22 -28.15 10.63
C ALA A 254 17.83 -27.63 11.01
N ARG A 255 17.75 -26.48 11.67
CA ARG A 255 16.50 -25.87 12.10
C ARG A 255 15.68 -25.39 10.90
N VAL A 256 16.32 -24.70 9.96
CA VAL A 256 15.68 -24.24 8.72
C VAL A 256 15.20 -25.43 7.90
N ALA A 257 16.00 -26.49 7.75
CA ALA A 257 15.61 -27.70 7.02
C ALA A 257 14.39 -28.39 7.70
N ALA A 258 14.38 -28.48 9.03
CA ALA A 258 13.24 -29.04 9.77
C ALA A 258 11.96 -28.21 9.55
N MET A 259 12.03 -26.87 9.55
CA MET A 259 10.87 -26.01 9.26
C MET A 259 10.41 -26.16 7.81
N MET A 260 11.33 -26.23 6.86
CA MET A 260 11.02 -26.46 5.44
C MET A 260 10.28 -27.78 5.23
N GLN A 261 10.72 -28.85 5.88
CA GLN A 261 10.09 -30.15 5.79
C GLN A 261 8.73 -30.19 6.50
N ARG A 262 8.65 -29.67 7.75
CA ARG A 262 7.43 -29.70 8.57
C ARG A 262 6.27 -28.96 7.92
N PHE A 263 6.55 -27.82 7.26
CA PHE A 263 5.54 -26.97 6.63
C PHE A 263 5.42 -27.18 5.12
N GLU A 264 6.01 -28.25 4.56
CA GLU A 264 5.95 -28.61 3.14
C GLU A 264 6.40 -27.48 2.21
N LEU A 265 7.50 -26.81 2.56
CA LEU A 265 8.05 -25.67 1.81
C LEU A 265 9.27 -26.04 0.94
N THR A 266 9.74 -27.29 1.02
CA THR A 266 11.01 -27.73 0.40
C THR A 266 11.03 -27.55 -1.11
N GLU A 267 9.93 -27.91 -1.81
CA GLU A 267 9.85 -27.81 -3.27
C GLU A 267 9.81 -26.36 -3.78
N ILE A 268 9.37 -25.44 -2.94
CA ILE A 268 9.19 -24.02 -3.26
C ILE A 268 10.25 -23.11 -2.61
N GLN A 269 11.35 -23.67 -2.11
CA GLN A 269 12.40 -22.94 -1.37
C GLN A 269 12.95 -21.71 -2.09
N ASN A 270 12.99 -21.74 -3.43
CA ASN A 270 13.49 -20.66 -4.26
C ASN A 270 12.40 -19.71 -4.79
N ALA A 271 11.13 -19.97 -4.47
CA ALA A 271 10.03 -19.11 -4.88
C ALA A 271 9.99 -17.82 -4.04
N LEU A 272 9.54 -16.72 -4.65
CA LEU A 272 9.25 -15.48 -3.94
C LEU A 272 7.85 -15.56 -3.29
N PRO A 273 7.63 -14.96 -2.13
CA PRO A 273 6.34 -14.99 -1.44
C PRO A 273 5.16 -14.50 -2.28
N ASP A 274 5.34 -13.48 -3.12
CA ASP A 274 4.26 -12.93 -3.95
C ASP A 274 3.79 -13.89 -5.06
N ALA A 275 4.60 -14.86 -5.43
CA ALA A 275 4.23 -15.91 -6.39
C ALA A 275 3.45 -17.06 -5.74
N LEU A 276 3.33 -17.09 -4.39
CA LEU A 276 2.71 -18.19 -3.66
C LEU A 276 1.23 -17.94 -3.38
N PRO A 277 0.38 -18.98 -3.39
CA PRO A 277 -0.98 -18.90 -2.88
C PRO A 277 -1.03 -18.46 -1.41
N LEU A 278 -2.13 -17.82 -1.00
CA LEU A 278 -2.25 -17.25 0.35
C LEU A 278 -2.04 -18.29 1.45
N GLY A 279 -2.64 -19.48 1.34
CA GLY A 279 -2.47 -20.55 2.33
C GLY A 279 -0.99 -21.00 2.49
N VAL A 280 -0.22 -20.98 1.39
CA VAL A 280 1.22 -21.30 1.45
C VAL A 280 2.01 -20.16 2.10
N ARG A 281 1.64 -18.90 1.82
CA ARG A 281 2.24 -17.74 2.53
C ARG A 281 1.99 -17.79 4.03
N GLN A 282 0.80 -18.22 4.46
CA GLN A 282 0.48 -18.38 5.87
C GLN A 282 1.31 -19.49 6.51
N ARG A 283 1.51 -20.65 5.82
CA ARG A 283 2.42 -21.70 6.29
C ARG A 283 3.86 -21.21 6.42
N LEU A 284 4.34 -20.41 5.46
CA LEU A 284 5.67 -19.77 5.55
C LEU A 284 5.76 -18.84 6.75
N SER A 285 4.76 -17.98 6.97
CA SER A 285 4.71 -17.06 8.11
C SER A 285 4.73 -17.81 9.44
N LEU A 286 3.99 -18.92 9.54
CA LEU A 286 3.99 -19.80 10.72
C LEU A 286 5.36 -20.46 10.92
N ALA A 287 5.98 -20.99 9.86
CA ALA A 287 7.32 -21.58 9.91
C ALA A 287 8.38 -20.58 10.41
N VAL A 288 8.31 -19.33 9.93
CA VAL A 288 9.19 -18.23 10.37
C VAL A 288 8.94 -17.89 11.84
N ALA A 289 7.67 -17.81 12.28
CA ALA A 289 7.35 -17.56 13.69
C ALA A 289 7.84 -18.65 14.65
N LEU A 290 8.10 -19.87 14.14
CA LEU A 290 8.52 -21.04 14.91
C LEU A 290 10.02 -21.37 14.77
N VAL A 291 10.75 -20.75 13.87
CA VAL A 291 12.14 -21.11 13.53
C VAL A 291 13.08 -21.10 14.75
N HIS A 292 12.81 -20.24 15.73
CA HIS A 292 13.60 -20.11 16.96
C HIS A 292 13.07 -20.97 18.14
N ASN A 293 12.09 -21.85 17.86
CA ASN A 293 11.48 -22.78 18.84
C ASN A 293 10.84 -22.07 20.06
N PRO A 294 9.87 -21.17 19.83
CA PRO A 294 9.20 -20.46 20.91
C PRO A 294 8.32 -21.38 21.75
N GLU A 295 8.14 -21.06 23.04
CA GLU A 295 7.20 -21.75 23.94
C GLU A 295 5.77 -21.17 23.83
N ILE A 296 5.63 -19.94 23.31
CA ILE A 296 4.35 -19.25 23.08
C ILE A 296 4.29 -18.83 21.63
N LEU A 297 3.14 -19.01 21.01
CA LEU A 297 2.82 -18.55 19.66
C LEU A 297 1.63 -17.60 19.69
N ILE A 298 1.81 -16.38 19.24
CA ILE A 298 0.76 -15.36 19.15
C ILE A 298 0.43 -15.13 17.68
N LEU A 299 -0.83 -15.37 17.31
CA LEU A 299 -1.33 -15.34 15.95
C LEU A 299 -2.44 -14.30 15.80
N ASP A 300 -2.25 -13.29 14.97
CA ASP A 300 -3.24 -12.24 14.74
C ASP A 300 -3.96 -12.49 13.41
N GLU A 301 -5.19 -13.02 13.47
CA GLU A 301 -6.05 -13.40 12.35
C GLU A 301 -5.32 -14.20 11.24
N PRO A 302 -4.68 -15.33 11.57
CA PRO A 302 -3.72 -15.99 10.70
C PRO A 302 -4.33 -16.60 9.43
N THR A 303 -5.62 -16.87 9.40
CA THR A 303 -6.32 -17.56 8.30
C THR A 303 -7.30 -16.66 7.55
N SER A 304 -7.22 -15.35 7.77
CA SER A 304 -8.09 -14.39 7.06
C SER A 304 -7.90 -14.48 5.55
N GLY A 305 -8.99 -14.68 4.79
CA GLY A 305 -8.98 -14.82 3.34
C GLY A 305 -8.43 -16.15 2.80
N VAL A 306 -8.14 -17.13 3.67
CA VAL A 306 -7.66 -18.47 3.30
C VAL A 306 -8.85 -19.38 2.98
N ASP A 307 -8.71 -20.19 1.95
CA ASP A 307 -9.71 -21.20 1.57
C ASP A 307 -9.92 -22.26 2.67
N PRO A 308 -11.08 -22.95 2.73
CA PRO A 308 -11.41 -23.88 3.82
C PRO A 308 -10.40 -25.01 3.99
N VAL A 309 -9.88 -25.60 2.91
CA VAL A 309 -8.92 -26.72 2.97
C VAL A 309 -7.59 -26.27 3.56
N SER A 310 -7.08 -25.14 3.06
CA SER A 310 -5.83 -24.54 3.56
C SER A 310 -5.96 -24.09 5.01
N ARG A 311 -7.14 -23.63 5.43
CA ARG A 311 -7.47 -23.27 6.81
C ARG A 311 -7.44 -24.50 7.72
N ASP A 312 -8.07 -25.58 7.31
CA ASP A 312 -8.08 -26.84 8.09
C ASP A 312 -6.66 -27.41 8.22
N ASN A 313 -5.87 -27.42 7.15
CA ASN A 313 -4.47 -27.82 7.21
C ASN A 313 -3.65 -26.94 8.17
N PHE A 314 -3.90 -25.63 8.19
CA PHE A 314 -3.25 -24.73 9.15
C PHE A 314 -3.62 -25.07 10.59
N TRP A 315 -4.89 -25.38 10.88
CA TRP A 315 -5.34 -25.80 12.19
C TRP A 315 -4.74 -27.14 12.62
N HIS A 316 -4.48 -28.07 11.70
CA HIS A 316 -3.74 -29.30 12.01
C HIS A 316 -2.34 -29.01 12.56
N TYR A 317 -1.60 -28.05 11.95
CA TYR A 317 -0.31 -27.63 12.50
C TYR A 317 -0.46 -27.03 13.90
N LEU A 318 -1.46 -26.19 14.15
CA LEU A 318 -1.69 -25.60 15.47
C LEU A 318 -2.00 -26.66 16.53
N ILE A 319 -2.84 -27.63 16.21
CA ILE A 319 -3.17 -28.73 17.12
C ILE A 319 -1.93 -29.57 17.43
N GLN A 320 -1.11 -29.90 16.45
CA GLN A 320 0.15 -30.63 16.66
C GLN A 320 1.10 -29.84 17.57
N LEU A 321 1.30 -28.55 17.29
CA LEU A 321 2.14 -27.67 18.11
C LEU A 321 1.67 -27.63 19.57
N SER A 322 0.38 -27.48 19.78
CA SER A 322 -0.21 -27.41 21.12
C SER A 322 -0.13 -28.77 21.86
N ARG A 323 -0.52 -29.88 21.23
CA ARG A 323 -0.67 -31.17 21.87
C ARG A 323 0.62 -31.99 21.96
N GLN A 324 1.47 -31.89 20.92
CA GLN A 324 2.73 -32.66 20.87
C GLN A 324 3.91 -31.85 21.38
N ASP A 325 4.06 -30.59 20.89
CA ASP A 325 5.21 -29.76 21.26
C ASP A 325 4.94 -28.90 22.50
N LYS A 326 3.72 -28.93 23.05
CA LYS A 326 3.27 -28.14 24.23
C LYS A 326 3.44 -26.63 24.06
N VAL A 327 3.39 -26.14 22.83
CA VAL A 327 3.42 -24.69 22.52
C VAL A 327 2.07 -24.10 22.92
N THR A 328 2.09 -23.05 23.72
CA THR A 328 0.89 -22.29 24.08
C THR A 328 0.51 -21.36 22.95
N ILE A 329 -0.72 -21.42 22.48
CA ILE A 329 -1.17 -20.67 21.33
C ILE A 329 -2.21 -19.64 21.75
N PHE A 330 -1.93 -18.37 21.45
CA PHE A 330 -2.87 -17.27 21.60
C PHE A 330 -3.26 -16.77 20.21
N ILE A 331 -4.50 -17.00 19.81
CA ILE A 331 -5.00 -16.69 18.47
C ILE A 331 -6.13 -15.66 18.51
N SER A 332 -6.02 -14.58 17.73
CA SER A 332 -7.17 -13.73 17.44
C SER A 332 -7.86 -14.21 16.18
N THR A 333 -9.18 -14.21 16.22
CA THR A 333 -10.00 -14.52 15.06
C THR A 333 -11.33 -13.76 15.12
N HIS A 334 -11.95 -13.61 13.98
CA HIS A 334 -13.34 -13.19 13.85
C HIS A 334 -14.21 -14.29 13.20
N PHE A 335 -13.61 -15.45 12.92
CA PHE A 335 -14.31 -16.65 12.43
C PHE A 335 -14.84 -17.49 13.59
N MET A 336 -16.15 -17.75 13.59
CA MET A 336 -16.78 -18.51 14.68
C MET A 336 -16.33 -19.96 14.69
N ASN A 337 -16.24 -20.60 13.52
CA ASN A 337 -15.75 -21.97 13.38
C ASN A 337 -14.31 -22.17 13.88
N GLU A 338 -13.47 -21.15 13.82
CA GLU A 338 -12.12 -21.19 14.41
C GLU A 338 -12.17 -20.98 15.93
N ALA A 339 -13.00 -20.05 16.38
CA ALA A 339 -13.18 -19.82 17.81
C ALA A 339 -13.71 -21.06 18.54
N GLU A 340 -14.58 -21.84 17.90
CA GLU A 340 -15.10 -23.12 18.39
C GLU A 340 -14.00 -24.20 18.53
N ARG A 341 -12.89 -24.08 17.79
CA ARG A 341 -11.73 -24.98 17.84
C ARG A 341 -10.79 -24.68 19.01
N CYS A 342 -10.95 -23.56 19.69
CA CYS A 342 -10.13 -23.19 20.84
C CYS A 342 -10.54 -23.95 22.10
N ASP A 343 -9.59 -24.24 22.99
CA ASP A 343 -9.88 -24.86 24.29
C ASP A 343 -10.70 -23.91 25.18
N ARG A 344 -10.28 -22.67 25.24
CA ARG A 344 -11.01 -21.54 25.85
C ARG A 344 -10.84 -20.28 25.01
N MET A 345 -11.73 -19.33 25.25
CA MET A 345 -11.67 -18.06 24.56
C MET A 345 -12.15 -16.90 25.44
N SER A 346 -11.73 -15.70 25.09
CA SER A 346 -12.28 -14.44 25.63
C SER A 346 -13.01 -13.68 24.53
N MET A 347 -14.20 -13.20 24.84
CA MET A 347 -14.97 -12.30 24.00
C MET A 347 -14.66 -10.86 24.39
N MET A 348 -14.25 -10.03 23.41
CA MET A 348 -13.78 -8.66 23.65
C MET A 348 -14.60 -7.64 22.87
N HIS A 349 -14.94 -6.55 23.53
CA HIS A 349 -15.60 -5.38 22.90
C HIS A 349 -15.15 -4.09 23.55
N ALA A 350 -14.92 -3.04 22.75
CA ALA A 350 -14.57 -1.69 23.20
C ALA A 350 -13.47 -1.65 24.28
N GLY A 351 -12.42 -2.45 24.11
CA GLY A 351 -11.30 -2.52 25.07
C GLY A 351 -11.50 -3.44 26.25
N LYS A 352 -12.68 -4.02 26.47
CA LYS A 352 -13.03 -4.86 27.64
C LYS A 352 -13.27 -6.32 27.25
N VAL A 353 -12.92 -7.22 28.16
CA VAL A 353 -13.35 -8.63 28.08
C VAL A 353 -14.78 -8.71 28.61
N LEU A 354 -15.69 -9.25 27.79
CA LEU A 354 -17.10 -9.43 28.14
C LEU A 354 -17.31 -10.72 28.96
N ASP A 355 -16.76 -11.84 28.50
CA ASP A 355 -16.75 -13.12 29.19
C ASP A 355 -15.58 -13.97 28.68
N SER A 356 -15.18 -14.99 29.44
CA SER A 356 -14.07 -15.88 29.11
C SER A 356 -14.33 -17.28 29.62
N ASP A 357 -14.49 -18.25 28.70
CA ASP A 357 -14.73 -19.65 29.02
C ASP A 357 -14.49 -20.57 27.81
N ALA A 358 -14.76 -21.86 27.92
CA ALA A 358 -14.84 -22.76 26.78
C ALA A 358 -16.00 -22.35 25.84
N PRO A 359 -15.86 -22.47 24.51
CA PRO A 359 -16.89 -22.06 23.55
C PRO A 359 -18.28 -22.61 23.87
N ALA A 360 -18.37 -23.91 24.14
CA ALA A 360 -19.65 -24.56 24.51
C ALA A 360 -20.28 -23.97 25.78
N THR A 361 -19.46 -23.60 26.78
CA THR A 361 -19.94 -22.96 28.02
C THR A 361 -20.49 -21.57 27.75
N LEU A 362 -19.83 -20.78 26.88
CA LEU A 362 -20.29 -19.44 26.50
C LEU A 362 -21.64 -19.49 25.78
N VAL A 363 -21.83 -20.45 24.88
CA VAL A 363 -23.12 -20.70 24.20
C VAL A 363 -24.18 -21.08 25.23
N ALA A 364 -23.88 -22.02 26.14
CA ALA A 364 -24.83 -22.47 27.16
C ALA A 364 -25.24 -21.36 28.14
N LYS A 365 -24.28 -20.50 28.59
CA LYS A 365 -24.56 -19.36 29.46
C LYS A 365 -25.63 -18.41 28.87
N ARG A 366 -25.65 -18.27 27.53
CA ARG A 366 -26.58 -17.40 26.79
C ARG A 366 -27.81 -18.14 26.29
N GLN A 367 -27.88 -19.47 26.42
CA GLN A 367 -28.95 -20.29 25.82
C GLN A 367 -29.08 -20.02 24.31
N ALA A 368 -27.96 -19.73 23.64
CA ALA A 368 -27.89 -19.40 22.23
C ALA A 368 -27.85 -20.68 21.37
N SER A 369 -28.24 -20.57 20.09
CA SER A 369 -28.20 -21.68 19.14
C SER A 369 -26.80 -21.93 18.58
N SER A 370 -25.95 -20.86 18.55
CA SER A 370 -24.59 -20.88 18.01
C SER A 370 -23.67 -19.97 18.81
N LEU A 371 -22.36 -20.12 18.60
CA LEU A 371 -21.38 -19.23 19.19
C LEU A 371 -21.52 -17.78 18.65
N GLU A 372 -21.92 -17.63 17.38
CA GLU A 372 -22.19 -16.33 16.76
C GLU A 372 -23.36 -15.62 17.45
N ASP A 373 -24.49 -16.33 17.67
CA ASP A 373 -25.65 -15.78 18.37
C ASP A 373 -25.30 -15.40 19.81
N ALA A 374 -24.50 -16.23 20.50
CA ALA A 374 -24.02 -15.93 21.84
C ALA A 374 -23.19 -14.64 21.84
N PHE A 375 -22.25 -14.50 20.90
CA PHE A 375 -21.39 -13.33 20.79
C PHE A 375 -22.20 -12.05 20.45
N ILE A 376 -23.12 -12.13 19.51
CA ILE A 376 -24.04 -11.00 19.20
C ILE A 376 -24.83 -10.62 20.46
N GLY A 377 -25.32 -11.58 21.24
CA GLY A 377 -26.00 -11.36 22.50
C GLY A 377 -25.14 -10.60 23.53
N TYR A 378 -23.88 -11.00 23.69
CA TYR A 378 -22.91 -10.27 24.55
C TYR A 378 -22.64 -8.86 24.05
N LEU A 379 -22.52 -8.65 22.74
CA LEU A 379 -22.31 -7.34 22.15
C LEU A 379 -23.50 -6.39 22.36
N LEU A 380 -24.72 -6.89 22.19
CA LEU A 380 -25.94 -6.10 22.38
C LEU A 380 -26.11 -5.68 23.86
N GLU A 381 -25.82 -6.56 24.80
CA GLU A 381 -25.84 -6.24 26.23
C GLU A 381 -24.75 -5.22 26.62
N ALA A 382 -23.58 -5.29 25.99
CA ALA A 382 -22.51 -4.32 26.18
C ALA A 382 -22.79 -2.94 25.51
N GLY A 383 -23.96 -2.77 24.88
CA GLY A 383 -24.37 -1.53 24.24
C GLY A 383 -23.89 -1.36 22.80
N ALA A 384 -23.31 -2.39 22.20
CA ALA A 384 -22.98 -2.40 20.79
C ALA A 384 -24.29 -2.49 19.98
N GLY A 385 -24.77 -1.45 19.40
CA GLY A 385 -26.01 -1.44 18.63
C GLY A 385 -26.96 -0.28 18.97
N THR A 386 -26.70 0.46 20.03
CA THR A 386 -27.50 1.63 20.43
C THR A 386 -27.35 2.84 19.49
N ASP A 387 -26.61 2.71 18.40
CA ASP A 387 -26.49 3.73 17.35
C ASP A 387 -27.58 3.67 16.26
N VAL A 388 -28.55 2.76 16.37
CA VAL A 388 -29.76 2.73 15.54
C VAL A 388 -30.88 3.41 16.35
N PRO A 389 -31.52 4.49 15.86
CA PRO A 389 -32.68 5.04 16.53
C PRO A 389 -33.77 3.97 16.60
N ALA A 390 -34.18 3.58 17.81
CA ALA A 390 -35.34 2.76 18.05
C ALA A 390 -36.56 3.52 17.53
N ASN A 391 -37.02 3.17 16.33
CA ASN A 391 -38.39 3.40 15.98
C ASN A 391 -39.20 2.34 16.75
N THR A 392 -39.83 2.78 17.82
CA THR A 392 -40.88 2.08 18.53
C THR A 392 -41.90 1.54 17.54
N VAL A 393 -41.83 0.25 17.29
CA VAL A 393 -42.98 -0.48 16.72
C VAL A 393 -43.83 -0.88 17.92
N ASP A 394 -44.92 -0.16 18.11
CA ASP A 394 -46.01 -0.55 19.01
C ASP A 394 -46.47 -1.97 18.65
N THR A 395 -46.22 -2.88 19.55
CA THR A 395 -46.81 -4.22 19.56
C THR A 395 -48.29 -4.10 19.90
N ALA A 396 -49.11 -3.90 18.89
CA ALA A 396 -50.53 -4.16 19.02
C ALA A 396 -50.80 -5.63 18.58
N THR A 397 -51.10 -6.41 19.59
CA THR A 397 -51.69 -7.75 19.50
C THR A 397 -52.88 -7.78 18.51
N ALA A 398 -52.75 -8.55 17.41
CA ALA A 398 -53.89 -8.98 16.62
C ALA A 398 -53.67 -10.43 16.18
N SER A 399 -54.50 -11.30 16.70
CA SER A 399 -54.62 -12.70 16.37
C SER A 399 -55.00 -12.92 14.90
N PRO A 400 -54.61 -14.04 14.28
CA PRO A 400 -54.94 -14.32 12.88
C PRO A 400 -56.37 -14.82 12.75
N GLN A 401 -57.18 -14.14 11.97
CA GLN A 401 -58.41 -14.69 11.44
C GLN A 401 -58.20 -15.15 9.99
N THR A 402 -58.33 -16.46 9.84
CA THR A 402 -58.48 -17.21 8.61
C THR A 402 -59.72 -16.73 7.83
N HIS A 403 -59.53 -16.30 6.58
CA HIS A 403 -60.56 -16.42 5.57
C HIS A 403 -59.94 -16.94 4.27
N ALA A 404 -60.31 -18.18 4.00
CA ALA A 404 -60.20 -18.79 2.68
C ALA A 404 -61.33 -18.22 1.78
N ASP A 405 -60.94 -17.72 0.62
CA ASP A 405 -61.87 -17.69 -0.50
C ASP A 405 -61.11 -17.91 -1.80
N THR A 406 -61.38 -19.08 -2.33
CA THR A 406 -60.93 -19.58 -3.63
C THR A 406 -61.88 -19.13 -4.69
N THR A 407 -61.45 -18.39 -5.70
CA THR A 407 -62.11 -18.39 -7.03
C THR A 407 -61.06 -18.39 -8.12
N PRO A 408 -61.14 -19.29 -9.10
CA PRO A 408 -60.19 -19.38 -10.20
C PRO A 408 -60.52 -18.36 -11.29
N VAL A 409 -59.55 -17.56 -11.68
CA VAL A 409 -59.67 -16.70 -12.88
C VAL A 409 -58.95 -17.40 -14.04
N SER A 410 -59.72 -17.63 -15.07
CA SER A 410 -59.36 -18.21 -16.36
C SER A 410 -58.29 -17.41 -17.09
N LEU A 411 -57.33 -18.14 -17.68
CA LEU A 411 -56.39 -17.64 -18.68
C LEU A 411 -57.16 -17.25 -19.96
N ASP A 412 -57.17 -15.97 -20.28
CA ASP A 412 -57.41 -15.50 -21.64
C ASP A 412 -56.03 -15.02 -22.20
N THR A 413 -55.63 -15.75 -23.24
CA THR A 413 -54.51 -15.42 -24.10
C THR A 413 -54.89 -14.27 -25.03
N ASP A 414 -54.53 -13.04 -24.67
CA ASP A 414 -54.50 -11.94 -25.64
C ASP A 414 -53.07 -11.40 -25.74
N THR A 415 -52.52 -11.60 -26.94
CA THR A 415 -51.25 -11.03 -27.41
C THR A 415 -51.37 -9.50 -27.48
N ALA A 416 -51.09 -8.82 -26.38
CA ALA A 416 -50.92 -7.38 -26.36
C ALA A 416 -49.44 -7.05 -26.44
N GLN A 417 -49.06 -6.39 -27.53
CA GLN A 417 -47.75 -5.78 -27.74
C GLN A 417 -47.34 -4.94 -26.51
N MET A 418 -46.24 -5.32 -25.90
CA MET A 418 -45.60 -4.50 -24.85
C MET A 418 -45.25 -3.12 -25.40
N PRO A 419 -45.61 -2.04 -24.72
CA PRO A 419 -45.11 -0.72 -25.07
C PRO A 419 -43.60 -0.67 -24.83
N GLN A 420 -42.86 -0.33 -25.86
CA GLN A 420 -41.41 -0.09 -25.76
C GLN A 420 -41.15 1.01 -24.73
N SER A 421 -40.44 0.67 -23.68
CA SER A 421 -40.03 1.54 -22.60
C SER A 421 -39.25 2.75 -23.15
N PRO A 422 -39.52 3.97 -22.67
CA PRO A 422 -38.80 5.17 -23.10
C PRO A 422 -37.32 5.26 -22.69
N LEU A 423 -36.77 4.21 -22.10
CA LEU A 423 -35.41 4.19 -21.60
C LEU A 423 -34.32 3.93 -22.66
N GLN A 424 -34.67 3.57 -23.91
CA GLN A 424 -33.66 3.41 -24.97
C GLN A 424 -33.17 4.70 -25.63
N ALA A 425 -33.73 5.86 -25.30
CA ALA A 425 -33.36 7.15 -25.89
C ALA A 425 -32.26 7.92 -25.14
N ALA A 426 -31.80 7.46 -24.01
CA ALA A 426 -30.91 8.26 -23.14
C ALA A 426 -29.40 7.90 -23.18
N TYR A 427 -28.97 6.86 -23.89
CA TYR A 427 -27.53 6.55 -24.01
C TYR A 427 -26.91 7.07 -25.31
N ARG A 428 -27.11 8.35 -25.61
CA ARG A 428 -26.11 9.09 -26.41
C ARG A 428 -24.96 9.44 -25.47
N THR A 429 -23.95 8.60 -25.42
CA THR A 429 -22.67 8.90 -24.77
C THR A 429 -22.02 10.08 -25.48
N ASN A 430 -22.32 11.30 -25.06
CA ASN A 430 -21.49 12.44 -25.38
C ASN A 430 -20.09 12.12 -24.85
N ARG A 431 -19.14 11.87 -25.75
CA ARG A 431 -17.73 11.57 -25.43
C ARG A 431 -17.09 12.66 -24.57
N PHE A 432 -17.64 13.88 -24.59
CA PHE A 432 -17.19 15.01 -23.77
C PHE A 432 -18.38 15.59 -23.00
N SER A 433 -18.33 15.56 -21.67
CA SER A 433 -19.31 16.20 -20.79
C SER A 433 -18.59 17.16 -19.86
N LEU A 434 -18.86 18.46 -20.03
CA LEU A 434 -18.30 19.53 -19.19
C LEU A 434 -18.65 19.31 -17.70
N GLN A 435 -19.83 18.74 -17.44
CA GLN A 435 -20.30 18.45 -16.10
C GLN A 435 -19.47 17.34 -15.43
N ARG A 436 -19.07 16.30 -16.18
CA ARG A 436 -18.14 15.26 -15.69
C ARG A 436 -16.76 15.84 -15.44
N LEU A 437 -16.25 16.66 -16.38
CA LEU A 437 -14.94 17.33 -16.21
C LEU A 437 -14.92 18.17 -14.93
N LEU A 438 -15.95 19.01 -14.72
CA LEU A 438 -16.07 19.84 -13.53
C LEU A 438 -16.22 19.00 -12.25
N SER A 439 -16.94 17.88 -12.30
CA SER A 439 -17.08 16.97 -11.16
C SER A 439 -15.74 16.34 -10.77
N TYR A 440 -14.96 15.84 -11.74
CA TYR A 440 -13.62 15.30 -11.48
C TYR A 440 -12.67 16.38 -10.97
N SER A 441 -12.64 17.56 -11.60
CA SER A 441 -11.81 18.68 -11.16
C SER A 441 -12.17 19.13 -9.75
N TRP A 442 -13.45 19.10 -9.38
CA TRP A 442 -13.91 19.43 -8.04
C TRP A 442 -13.50 18.39 -7.01
N CYS A 443 -13.58 17.08 -7.36
CA CYS A 443 -13.08 16.00 -6.50
C CYS A 443 -11.58 16.14 -6.25
N GLU A 444 -10.78 16.36 -7.29
CA GLU A 444 -9.33 16.56 -7.16
C GLU A 444 -9.00 17.83 -6.33
N ALA A 445 -9.75 18.91 -6.53
CA ALA A 445 -9.57 20.14 -5.74
C ALA A 445 -9.90 19.92 -4.26
N LEU A 446 -10.94 19.10 -3.94
CA LEU A 446 -11.29 18.75 -2.58
C LEU A 446 -10.23 17.82 -1.94
N ASP A 447 -9.68 16.88 -2.69
CA ASP A 447 -8.63 15.99 -2.22
C ASP A 447 -7.34 16.79 -1.95
N LEU A 448 -6.98 17.70 -2.85
CA LEU A 448 -5.86 18.60 -2.64
C LEU A 448 -6.05 19.49 -1.40
N LYS A 449 -7.26 20.03 -1.18
CA LYS A 449 -7.60 20.84 -0.01
C LYS A 449 -7.53 20.04 1.31
N ARG A 450 -7.86 18.75 1.27
CA ARG A 450 -7.86 17.86 2.44
C ARG A 450 -6.48 17.33 2.80
N ASP A 451 -5.61 17.12 1.82
CA ASP A 451 -4.22 16.69 2.00
C ASP A 451 -3.29 17.91 2.01
N ARG A 452 -3.03 18.45 3.20
CA ARG A 452 -2.17 19.63 3.38
C ARG A 452 -0.75 19.42 2.86
N ILE A 453 -0.21 18.19 2.95
CA ILE A 453 1.15 17.88 2.49
C ILE A 453 1.18 17.92 0.97
N ARG A 454 0.22 17.28 0.31
CA ARG A 454 0.10 17.28 -1.15
C ARG A 454 -0.18 18.68 -1.70
N ALA A 455 -1.04 19.47 -1.04
CA ALA A 455 -1.31 20.86 -1.41
C ALA A 455 -0.06 21.75 -1.30
N ILE A 456 0.70 21.63 -0.22
CA ILE A 456 1.95 22.38 -0.02
C ILE A 456 2.99 21.94 -1.06
N MET A 457 3.15 20.66 -1.32
CA MET A 457 4.11 20.17 -2.31
C MET A 457 3.74 20.58 -3.74
N ALA A 458 2.47 20.55 -4.10
CA ALA A 458 2.02 20.99 -5.43
C ALA A 458 2.27 22.48 -5.67
N LEU A 459 2.03 23.32 -4.66
CA LEU A 459 2.15 24.77 -4.78
C LEU A 459 3.59 25.24 -4.54
N LEU A 460 4.21 24.79 -3.47
CA LEU A 460 5.57 25.21 -3.09
C LEU A 460 6.63 24.50 -3.92
N GLY A 461 6.41 23.23 -4.32
CA GLY A 461 7.31 22.48 -5.16
C GLY A 461 7.52 23.11 -6.52
N SER A 462 6.45 23.57 -7.17
CA SER A 462 6.52 24.29 -8.44
C SER A 462 7.23 25.63 -8.29
N ILE A 463 6.98 26.38 -7.20
CA ILE A 463 7.66 27.64 -6.91
C ILE A 463 9.15 27.41 -6.65
N ILE A 464 9.51 26.42 -5.85
CA ILE A 464 10.90 26.08 -5.57
C ILE A 464 11.61 25.66 -6.86
N LEU A 465 10.98 24.82 -7.68
CA LEU A 465 11.54 24.39 -8.96
C LEU A 465 11.78 25.59 -9.88
N MET A 466 10.81 26.50 -9.96
CA MET A 466 10.93 27.72 -10.76
C MET A 466 12.07 28.63 -10.26
N LEU A 467 12.23 28.77 -8.93
CA LEU A 467 13.33 29.53 -8.34
C LEU A 467 14.69 28.87 -8.60
N VAL A 468 14.79 27.55 -8.40
CA VAL A 468 16.04 26.82 -8.62
C VAL A 468 16.44 26.83 -10.10
N MET A 469 15.50 26.59 -11.01
CA MET A 469 15.77 26.60 -12.45
C MET A 469 16.03 28.02 -12.97
N GLY A 470 15.30 29.02 -12.46
CA GLY A 470 15.45 30.39 -12.91
C GLY A 470 16.70 31.12 -12.40
N TYR A 471 17.07 30.87 -11.15
CA TYR A 471 18.22 31.53 -10.53
C TYR A 471 19.47 30.62 -10.36
N GLY A 472 19.27 29.31 -10.30
CA GLY A 472 20.35 28.35 -10.07
C GLY A 472 21.05 27.88 -11.35
N ILE A 473 20.40 27.99 -12.51
CA ILE A 473 20.96 27.58 -13.80
C ILE A 473 21.01 28.78 -14.71
N SER A 474 22.17 29.47 -14.77
CA SER A 474 22.44 30.51 -15.79
C SER A 474 23.14 29.85 -16.98
N MET A 475 22.58 30.03 -18.17
CA MET A 475 23.23 29.70 -19.43
C MET A 475 23.96 30.94 -20.04
N ASP A 476 23.97 32.06 -19.31
CA ASP A 476 24.65 33.25 -19.75
C ASP A 476 26.17 33.02 -19.68
N VAL A 477 26.82 33.25 -20.80
CA VAL A 477 28.27 33.10 -20.96
C VAL A 477 28.86 34.50 -20.89
N GLU A 478 28.94 35.04 -19.67
CA GLU A 478 29.60 36.31 -19.34
C GLU A 478 30.90 36.03 -18.60
N ASP A 479 31.81 36.99 -18.54
CA ASP A 479 33.05 36.93 -17.75
C ASP A 479 33.99 35.77 -18.12
N LEU A 480 34.18 35.55 -19.43
CA LEU A 480 35.08 34.52 -19.93
C LEU A 480 36.54 34.93 -19.67
N SER A 481 37.21 34.23 -18.74
CA SER A 481 38.61 34.45 -18.46
C SER A 481 39.46 33.99 -19.62
N TYR A 482 40.30 34.90 -20.17
CA TYR A 482 41.27 34.55 -21.21
C TYR A 482 42.67 35.06 -20.91
N ALA A 483 43.66 34.45 -21.54
CA ALA A 483 45.06 34.91 -21.52
C ALA A 483 45.71 34.71 -22.90
N VAL A 484 46.72 35.50 -23.19
CA VAL A 484 47.44 35.43 -24.47
C VAL A 484 48.85 34.93 -24.24
N LEU A 485 49.27 33.99 -25.10
CA LEU A 485 50.65 33.54 -25.25
C LEU A 485 51.21 34.19 -26.53
N ASP A 486 51.82 35.34 -26.37
CA ASP A 486 52.40 36.10 -27.52
C ASP A 486 53.88 35.73 -27.71
N ARG A 487 54.16 34.95 -28.77
CA ARG A 487 55.51 34.56 -29.15
C ARG A 487 56.15 35.50 -30.19
N ASP A 488 55.40 36.46 -30.70
CA ASP A 488 55.86 37.43 -31.71
C ASP A 488 56.33 38.75 -31.10
N GLN A 489 55.70 39.13 -29.95
CA GLN A 489 55.98 40.35 -29.19
C GLN A 489 56.12 41.64 -30.07
N SER A 490 55.32 41.73 -31.11
CA SER A 490 55.29 42.85 -32.02
C SER A 490 54.13 43.80 -31.68
N THR A 491 54.15 45.03 -32.28
CA THR A 491 53.03 45.94 -32.15
C THR A 491 51.76 45.43 -32.79
N LEU A 492 51.86 44.55 -33.84
CA LEU A 492 50.71 43.93 -34.50
C LEU A 492 50.13 42.82 -33.65
N SER A 493 50.97 42.00 -33.00
CA SER A 493 50.46 40.94 -32.08
C SER A 493 49.78 41.55 -30.85
N SER A 494 50.35 42.60 -30.29
CA SER A 494 49.73 43.35 -29.18
C SER A 494 48.41 43.99 -29.58
N ASN A 495 48.28 44.51 -30.81
CA ASN A 495 47.02 45.06 -31.33
C ASN A 495 45.97 43.95 -31.50
N TYR A 496 46.35 42.75 -31.95
CA TYR A 496 45.45 41.61 -32.03
C TYR A 496 44.98 41.20 -30.62
N ALA A 497 45.86 41.12 -29.65
CA ALA A 497 45.50 40.81 -28.26
C ALA A 497 44.52 41.85 -27.67
N LEU A 498 44.73 43.14 -27.95
CA LEU A 498 43.85 44.22 -27.51
C LEU A 498 42.45 44.14 -28.12
N SER A 499 42.29 43.55 -29.32
CA SER A 499 40.98 43.37 -29.91
C SER A 499 40.05 42.45 -29.14
N LEU A 500 40.61 41.50 -28.34
CA LEU A 500 39.86 40.66 -27.45
C LEU A 500 39.51 41.35 -26.13
N SER A 501 40.42 42.20 -25.58
CA SER A 501 40.16 42.93 -24.34
C SER A 501 39.07 44.00 -24.46
N GLY A 502 38.80 44.45 -25.70
CA GLY A 502 37.67 45.35 -25.98
C GLY A 502 36.30 44.69 -26.01
N SER A 503 36.19 43.38 -25.87
CA SER A 503 34.93 42.66 -25.88
C SER A 503 34.30 42.60 -24.49
N PRO A 504 33.01 42.89 -24.31
CA PRO A 504 32.34 42.78 -23.00
C PRO A 504 32.23 41.37 -22.45
N TYR A 505 32.51 40.36 -23.26
CA TYR A 505 32.38 38.94 -22.88
C TYR A 505 33.66 38.34 -22.28
N PHE A 506 34.84 39.04 -22.43
CA PHE A 506 36.12 38.49 -22.05
C PHE A 506 36.80 39.32 -20.95
N ILE A 507 37.32 38.61 -19.93
CA ILE A 507 38.13 39.17 -18.85
C ILE A 507 39.58 38.76 -19.06
N GLU A 508 40.46 39.73 -19.27
CA GLU A 508 41.89 39.48 -19.45
C GLU A 508 42.56 39.04 -18.14
N LYS A 509 43.30 37.95 -18.21
CA LYS A 509 44.17 37.45 -17.15
C LYS A 509 45.63 37.68 -17.50
N PRO A 510 46.57 37.59 -16.50
CA PRO A 510 47.97 37.77 -16.78
C PRO A 510 48.47 36.92 -17.93
N MET A 511 49.35 37.51 -18.80
CA MET A 511 49.92 36.87 -19.98
C MET A 511 50.59 35.55 -19.66
N LEU A 512 50.54 34.63 -20.61
CA LEU A 512 51.17 33.30 -20.52
C LEU A 512 52.62 33.39 -20.99
N HIS A 513 53.49 32.67 -20.28
CA HIS A 513 54.92 32.67 -20.61
C HIS A 513 55.36 31.40 -21.37
N ASN A 514 54.63 30.30 -21.23
CA ASN A 514 54.95 29.06 -21.92
C ASN A 514 53.69 28.15 -22.02
N GLU A 515 53.78 27.12 -22.86
CA GLU A 515 52.70 26.13 -23.07
C GLU A 515 52.33 25.34 -21.80
N ALA A 516 53.31 24.97 -20.98
CA ALA A 516 53.07 24.23 -19.75
C ALA A 516 52.23 25.03 -18.73
N GLU A 517 52.41 26.38 -18.71
CA GLU A 517 51.56 27.26 -17.90
C GLU A 517 50.16 27.38 -18.51
N MET A 518 50.05 27.43 -19.81
CA MET A 518 48.76 27.47 -20.53
C MET A 518 47.93 26.23 -20.21
N ASP A 519 48.53 25.02 -20.38
CA ASP A 519 47.85 23.75 -20.12
C ASP A 519 47.43 23.64 -18.64
N ARG A 520 48.27 24.00 -17.71
CA ARG A 520 47.96 23.96 -16.27
C ARG A 520 46.79 24.88 -15.93
N ARG A 521 46.78 26.11 -16.42
CA ARG A 521 45.74 27.10 -16.13
C ARG A 521 44.41 26.76 -16.80
N LEU A 522 44.41 26.15 -18.01
CA LEU A 522 43.21 25.56 -18.64
C LEU A 522 42.69 24.37 -17.85
N GLN A 523 43.56 23.44 -17.44
CA GLN A 523 43.17 22.24 -16.65
C GLN A 523 42.57 22.60 -15.28
N HIS A 524 43.02 23.68 -14.65
CA HIS A 524 42.49 24.15 -13.38
C HIS A 524 41.25 25.04 -13.52
N GLY A 525 40.75 25.26 -14.75
CA GLY A 525 39.59 26.11 -15.00
C GLY A 525 39.81 27.60 -14.74
N GLU A 526 41.07 28.03 -14.60
CA GLU A 526 41.44 29.47 -14.44
C GLU A 526 41.18 30.26 -15.71
N LEU A 527 41.31 29.62 -16.87
CA LEU A 527 41.11 30.19 -18.20
C LEU A 527 40.04 29.40 -18.94
N ALA A 528 39.11 30.10 -19.54
CA ALA A 528 38.14 29.56 -20.50
C ALA A 528 38.67 29.56 -21.95
N LEU A 529 39.65 30.42 -22.21
CA LEU A 529 40.27 30.59 -23.51
C LEU A 529 41.75 30.99 -23.38
N ALA A 530 42.62 30.38 -24.17
CA ALA A 530 43.99 30.82 -24.35
C ALA A 530 44.26 31.07 -25.84
N ILE A 531 44.81 32.23 -26.17
CA ILE A 531 45.18 32.61 -27.53
C ILE A 531 46.67 32.50 -27.69
N GLU A 532 47.13 31.71 -28.64
CA GLU A 532 48.54 31.56 -28.96
C GLU A 532 48.88 32.24 -30.28
N ILE A 533 49.70 33.27 -30.22
CA ILE A 533 50.18 34.01 -31.38
C ILE A 533 51.55 33.47 -31.78
N PRO A 534 51.72 32.89 -32.99
CA PRO A 534 52.94 32.27 -33.40
C PRO A 534 54.10 33.28 -33.65
N PRO A 535 55.38 32.85 -33.61
CA PRO A 535 56.48 33.70 -33.94
C PRO A 535 56.45 34.12 -35.41
N ASN A 536 56.95 35.32 -35.69
CA ASN A 536 56.93 36.00 -37.01
C ASN A 536 55.50 36.29 -37.52
N PHE A 537 54.52 36.49 -36.64
CA PHE A 537 53.13 36.84 -36.97
C PHE A 537 53.06 38.13 -37.74
N ALA A 538 53.70 39.19 -37.27
CA ALA A 538 53.70 40.49 -37.93
C ALA A 538 54.38 40.45 -39.31
N GLN A 539 55.50 39.74 -39.42
CA GLN A 539 56.23 39.64 -40.70
C GLN A 539 55.39 38.87 -41.77
N LYS A 540 54.82 37.74 -41.40
CA LYS A 540 53.98 36.94 -42.32
C LYS A 540 52.71 37.69 -42.71
N THR A 541 52.04 38.33 -41.76
CA THR A 541 50.83 39.11 -42.00
C THR A 541 51.11 40.30 -42.91
N SER A 542 52.27 40.96 -42.73
CA SER A 542 52.65 42.11 -43.58
C SER A 542 53.03 41.70 -44.98
N SER A 543 53.64 40.52 -45.17
CA SER A 543 53.99 39.96 -46.47
C SER A 543 52.85 39.23 -47.20
N GLY A 544 51.67 39.13 -46.62
CA GLY A 544 50.53 38.43 -47.18
C GLY A 544 50.63 36.90 -47.14
N GLN A 545 51.55 36.36 -46.33
CA GLN A 545 51.65 34.91 -46.17
C GLN A 545 50.61 34.39 -45.15
N PRO A 546 50.08 33.18 -45.32
CA PRO A 546 49.11 32.60 -44.39
C PRO A 546 49.78 32.36 -43.06
N VAL A 547 49.12 32.82 -41.99
CA VAL A 547 49.54 32.60 -40.60
C VAL A 547 48.30 32.21 -39.77
N ALA A 548 48.43 31.20 -38.93
CA ALA A 548 47.33 30.76 -38.09
C ALA A 548 47.61 31.19 -36.63
N VAL A 549 46.60 31.77 -35.99
CA VAL A 549 46.55 32.01 -34.55
C VAL A 549 45.75 30.85 -33.94
N ALA A 550 46.28 30.22 -32.91
CA ALA A 550 45.58 29.11 -32.24
C ALA A 550 44.74 29.65 -31.07
N ALA A 551 43.51 29.17 -30.99
CA ALA A 551 42.61 29.39 -29.87
C ALA A 551 42.36 28.09 -29.14
N TRP A 552 42.84 28.00 -27.93
CA TRP A 552 42.68 26.83 -27.03
C TRP A 552 41.52 27.10 -26.09
N ILE A 553 40.44 26.31 -26.18
CA ILE A 553 39.20 26.53 -25.48
C ILE A 553 39.00 25.41 -24.46
N ASP A 554 38.54 25.72 -23.26
CA ASP A 554 38.13 24.71 -22.28
C ASP A 554 36.91 23.95 -22.76
N GLY A 555 37.07 22.68 -23.06
CA GLY A 555 36.02 21.79 -23.57
C GLY A 555 35.18 21.08 -22.48
N ALA A 556 35.37 21.39 -21.21
CA ALA A 556 34.63 20.74 -20.11
C ALA A 556 33.11 20.93 -20.20
N MET A 557 32.68 22.06 -20.79
CA MET A 557 31.27 22.36 -21.09
C MET A 557 31.09 22.64 -22.60
N PRO A 558 30.60 21.65 -23.38
CA PRO A 558 30.52 21.78 -24.84
C PRO A 558 29.75 23.03 -25.33
N SER A 559 28.59 23.32 -24.74
CA SER A 559 27.78 24.50 -25.11
C SER A 559 28.50 25.82 -24.87
N ARG A 560 29.27 25.91 -23.77
CA ARG A 560 30.10 27.08 -23.47
C ARG A 560 31.27 27.18 -24.43
N ALA A 561 31.90 26.07 -24.80
CA ALA A 561 32.99 26.02 -25.75
C ALA A 561 32.57 26.51 -27.16
N GLU A 562 31.39 26.09 -27.65
CA GLU A 562 30.82 26.56 -28.92
C GLU A 562 30.57 28.08 -28.93
N THR A 563 30.06 28.61 -27.80
CA THR A 563 29.82 30.05 -27.66
C THR A 563 31.15 30.83 -27.68
N VAL A 564 32.17 30.36 -26.94
CA VAL A 564 33.52 30.97 -26.95
C VAL A 564 34.12 30.94 -28.34
N GLN A 565 34.02 29.80 -29.04
CA GLN A 565 34.49 29.67 -30.41
C GLN A 565 33.82 30.72 -31.35
N GLY A 566 32.50 30.88 -31.23
CA GLY A 566 31.74 31.88 -32.02
C GLY A 566 32.23 33.30 -31.76
N TYR A 567 32.46 33.67 -30.49
CA TYR A 567 32.96 35.02 -30.13
C TYR A 567 34.38 35.25 -30.65
N VAL A 568 35.29 34.31 -30.50
CA VAL A 568 36.66 34.41 -31.00
C VAL A 568 36.69 34.58 -32.51
N GLN A 569 35.88 33.79 -33.25
CA GLN A 569 35.78 33.93 -34.70
C GLN A 569 35.23 35.28 -35.13
N ALA A 570 34.21 35.82 -34.46
CA ALA A 570 33.64 37.11 -34.76
C ALA A 570 34.65 38.26 -34.53
N ILE A 571 35.38 38.22 -33.41
CA ILE A 571 36.43 39.23 -33.11
C ILE A 571 37.57 39.14 -34.13
N HIS A 572 38.01 37.91 -34.47
CA HIS A 572 39.06 37.71 -35.48
C HIS A 572 38.65 38.25 -36.84
N GLN A 573 37.42 38.02 -37.30
CA GLN A 573 36.91 38.56 -38.56
C GLN A 573 36.85 40.10 -38.54
N THR A 574 36.41 40.69 -37.44
CA THR A 574 36.36 42.14 -37.26
C THR A 574 37.76 42.73 -37.33
N TRP A 575 38.72 42.17 -36.62
CA TRP A 575 40.11 42.60 -36.65
C TRP A 575 40.71 42.49 -38.05
N LEU A 576 40.50 41.39 -38.77
CA LEU A 576 40.95 41.23 -40.18
C LEU A 576 40.33 42.30 -41.09
N ALA A 577 39.06 42.60 -40.98
CA ALA A 577 38.38 43.64 -41.75
C ALA A 577 39.02 45.01 -41.50
N GLU A 578 39.34 45.35 -40.25
CA GLU A 578 40.04 46.57 -39.88
C GLU A 578 41.46 46.65 -40.47
N GLN A 579 42.21 45.54 -40.45
CA GLN A 579 43.56 45.47 -41.03
C GLN A 579 43.55 45.66 -42.57
N ILE A 580 42.57 45.05 -43.24
CA ILE A 580 42.38 45.20 -44.68
C ILE A 580 41.99 46.65 -45.01
N LYS A 581 41.10 47.26 -44.27
CA LYS A 581 40.69 48.68 -44.43
C LYS A 581 41.88 49.62 -44.23
N ALA A 582 42.72 49.37 -43.24
CA ALA A 582 43.93 50.14 -42.95
C ALA A 582 44.97 50.07 -44.10
N LYS A 583 45.12 48.87 -44.74
CA LYS A 583 46.11 48.68 -45.84
C LYS A 583 45.62 49.11 -47.22
N THR A 584 44.36 48.92 -47.54
CA THR A 584 43.80 49.09 -48.88
C THR A 584 42.93 50.35 -49.05
N GLY A 585 42.56 50.98 -47.95
CA GLY A 585 41.57 52.08 -47.95
C GLY A 585 40.15 51.67 -48.38
N ALA A 586 39.95 50.42 -48.77
CA ALA A 586 38.67 49.87 -49.18
C ALA A 586 38.04 49.09 -48.03
N SER A 587 36.83 49.41 -47.61
CA SER A 587 36.03 48.58 -46.77
C SER A 587 35.53 47.41 -47.59
N LEU A 588 35.74 46.15 -47.11
CA LEU A 588 34.96 45.02 -47.56
C LEU A 588 33.50 45.21 -47.11
N GLY A 589 32.81 46.17 -47.85
CA GLY A 589 31.40 46.38 -47.60
C GLY A 589 30.61 45.16 -48.08
N SER A 590 30.08 44.40 -47.23
CA SER A 590 28.95 43.54 -47.58
C SER A 590 27.78 44.45 -47.91
N ALA A 591 27.23 44.31 -49.12
CA ALA A 591 26.12 45.13 -49.63
C ALA A 591 24.81 44.90 -48.80
N VAL A 592 24.85 44.07 -47.81
CA VAL A 592 23.73 43.71 -46.90
C VAL A 592 24.27 43.53 -45.49
N THR A 593 23.86 44.38 -44.56
CA THR A 593 24.13 44.22 -43.12
C THR A 593 22.93 43.51 -42.50
N VAL A 594 23.14 42.35 -41.92
CA VAL A 594 22.10 41.65 -41.16
C VAL A 594 22.14 42.19 -39.72
N GLU A 595 21.16 43.02 -39.38
CA GLU A 595 20.94 43.39 -37.97
C GLU A 595 20.07 42.33 -37.29
N THR A 596 20.61 41.61 -36.35
CA THR A 596 19.84 40.68 -35.53
C THR A 596 19.16 41.45 -34.40
N ARG A 597 17.83 41.49 -34.39
CA ARG A 597 17.05 42.13 -33.32
C ARG A 597 16.22 41.10 -32.60
N TYR A 598 16.49 40.88 -31.31
CA TYR A 598 15.69 40.03 -30.44
C TYR A 598 14.50 40.82 -29.89
N ARG A 599 13.28 40.35 -30.13
CA ARG A 599 12.05 41.09 -29.82
C ARG A 599 11.55 40.96 -28.40
N TYR A 600 11.72 39.75 -27.76
CA TYR A 600 11.18 39.43 -26.44
C TYR A 600 12.23 39.31 -25.35
N ASN A 601 13.46 39.09 -25.68
CA ASN A 601 14.60 39.05 -24.80
C ASN A 601 15.79 39.73 -25.47
N PRO A 602 15.80 41.10 -25.54
CA PRO A 602 16.80 41.83 -26.30
C PRO A 602 18.21 41.65 -25.78
N ASP A 603 18.37 41.40 -24.51
CA ASP A 603 19.67 41.16 -23.86
C ASP A 603 20.11 39.68 -23.88
N VAL A 604 19.27 38.77 -24.46
CA VAL A 604 19.50 37.32 -24.58
C VAL A 604 19.85 36.69 -23.21
N LYS A 605 19.20 37.16 -22.13
CA LYS A 605 19.43 36.65 -20.77
C LYS A 605 18.67 35.33 -20.51
N SER A 606 19.28 34.42 -19.77
CA SER A 606 18.72 33.11 -19.49
C SER A 606 17.44 33.16 -18.64
N LEU A 607 17.39 34.07 -17.67
CA LEU A 607 16.27 34.18 -16.73
C LEU A 607 14.92 34.46 -17.43
N PRO A 608 14.77 35.49 -18.31
CA PRO A 608 13.54 35.71 -19.02
C PRO A 608 13.12 34.63 -20.01
N ALA A 609 14.08 33.79 -20.45
CA ALA A 609 13.80 32.70 -21.39
C ALA A 609 13.40 31.40 -20.65
N MET A 610 14.04 31.10 -19.52
CA MET A 610 13.85 29.81 -18.80
C MET A 610 12.63 29.80 -17.89
N VAL A 611 12.30 30.91 -17.22
CA VAL A 611 11.18 30.99 -16.28
C VAL A 611 9.84 30.67 -16.97
N PRO A 612 9.48 31.21 -18.13
CA PRO A 612 8.26 30.83 -18.82
C PRO A 612 8.23 29.39 -19.31
N ALA A 613 9.41 28.79 -19.63
CA ALA A 613 9.50 27.42 -20.13
C ALA A 613 9.28 26.36 -19.03
N VAL A 614 9.41 26.74 -17.76
CA VAL A 614 9.23 25.87 -16.58
C VAL A 614 7.82 26.03 -15.98
N MET A 615 7.06 27.03 -16.40
CA MET A 615 5.66 27.15 -16.02
C MET A 615 4.82 26.08 -16.74
N PRO A 616 4.09 25.21 -16.01
CA PRO A 616 3.24 24.19 -16.63
C PRO A 616 2.04 24.80 -17.37
#